data_fdf09089c704776d52819c528613933b
#
_entry.id   fdf09089c704776d52819c528613933b
#
_cell.length_a   1.000
_cell.length_b   1.000
_cell.length_c   1.000
_cell.angle_alpha   90.00
_cell.angle_beta   90.00
_cell.angle_gamma   90.00
#
_symmetry.space_group_name_H-M   'P 1'
#
loop_
_entity.id
_entity.type
_entity.pdbx_description
1 polymer ?
#
loop_
_entity_poly.entity_id
_entity_poly.type
_entity_poly.pdbx_seq_one_letter_code
_entity_poly.pdbx_strand_id
1 'polypeptide(L)'
;MTNQPPAIQTLQLPHIPVRLIAGVVAVILLIALGWTSCYTVQAESEGVVLRFGKFLKTVEPGLQFKLPFGIDQVTVLPTRRQLKLEFGFVTPGYTNVDQPATDVEEERSMVTGDLNAALVEWVVQYRIDDPKQYLFDVRNPGQTLRDLSEAAMREVIGDRTVDEVITIGRQDIEISALARMQELAKRYKLGVRVDQVQLKNVNPPAEVQASFNEVNKAQQDRENAINIANGDYNEA
;
A
#
# COMPACT_ATOMS: atom_id res chain seq x y z
N MET A 1 -63.80 66.61 -9.97
CA MET A 1 -62.94 65.47 -10.41
C MET A 1 -62.11 65.07 -9.20
N THR A 2 -62.60 64.10 -8.40
CA THR A 2 -61.92 63.62 -7.20
C THR A 2 -61.07 62.42 -7.56
N ASN A 3 -59.76 62.64 -7.51
CA ASN A 3 -58.74 61.61 -7.81
C ASN A 3 -58.57 60.74 -6.52
N GLN A 4 -59.17 59.56 -6.47
CA GLN A 4 -58.89 58.60 -5.41
C GLN A 4 -57.64 57.78 -5.76
N PRO A 5 -56.64 57.65 -4.86
CA PRO A 5 -55.52 56.79 -5.08
C PRO A 5 -55.91 55.29 -5.07
N PRO A 6 -55.24 54.42 -5.84
CA PRO A 6 -55.58 53.02 -5.91
C PRO A 6 -55.32 52.35 -4.55
N ALA A 7 -56.30 51.57 -4.13
CA ALA A 7 -56.23 50.77 -2.90
C ALA A 7 -55.13 49.72 -3.02
N ILE A 8 -54.12 49.77 -2.16
CA ILE A 8 -53.08 48.76 -2.02
C ILE A 8 -53.75 47.52 -1.39
N GLN A 9 -53.96 46.49 -2.19
CA GLN A 9 -54.38 45.19 -1.69
C GLN A 9 -53.22 44.59 -0.87
N THR A 10 -53.33 44.64 0.43
CA THR A 10 -52.43 43.93 1.32
C THR A 10 -52.67 42.41 1.15
N LEU A 11 -51.63 41.74 0.58
CA LEU A 11 -51.61 40.28 0.50
C LEU A 11 -51.65 39.73 1.93
N GLN A 12 -52.83 39.22 2.35
CA GLN A 12 -52.94 38.46 3.61
C GLN A 12 -52.29 37.10 3.43
N LEU A 13 -51.05 36.97 3.92
CA LEU A 13 -50.40 35.66 4.03
C LEU A 13 -51.20 34.79 4.99
N PRO A 14 -51.54 33.54 4.61
CA PRO A 14 -52.27 32.64 5.46
C PRO A 14 -51.47 32.40 6.75
N HIS A 15 -52.13 32.54 7.92
CA HIS A 15 -51.52 32.20 9.20
C HIS A 15 -51.33 30.70 9.30
N ILE A 16 -50.13 30.24 8.89
CA ILE A 16 -49.74 28.84 9.06
C ILE A 16 -49.53 28.59 10.57
N PRO A 17 -50.25 27.68 11.21
CA PRO A 17 -50.09 27.45 12.65
C PRO A 17 -48.66 26.97 12.94
N VAL A 18 -47.98 27.59 13.91
CA VAL A 18 -46.61 27.31 14.32
C VAL A 18 -46.34 25.81 14.56
N ARG A 19 -47.37 25.09 15.02
CA ARG A 19 -47.34 23.63 15.22
C ARG A 19 -47.14 22.86 13.93
N LEU A 20 -47.70 23.33 12.81
CA LEU A 20 -47.56 22.68 11.51
C LEU A 20 -46.13 22.94 10.94
N ILE A 21 -45.63 24.14 11.10
CA ILE A 21 -44.22 24.47 10.74
C ILE A 21 -43.23 23.62 11.56
N ALA A 22 -43.44 23.53 12.88
CA ALA A 22 -42.60 22.69 13.75
C ALA A 22 -42.67 21.21 13.37
N GLY A 23 -43.85 20.70 12.99
CA GLY A 23 -44.01 19.33 12.49
C GLY A 23 -43.27 19.09 11.19
N VAL A 24 -43.32 19.99 10.19
CA VAL A 24 -42.62 19.89 8.93
C VAL A 24 -41.12 19.95 9.15
N VAL A 25 -40.64 20.87 9.99
CA VAL A 25 -39.19 20.99 10.33
C VAL A 25 -38.70 19.70 11.02
N ALA A 26 -39.48 19.12 11.94
CA ALA A 26 -39.13 17.85 12.61
C ALA A 26 -39.02 16.69 11.60
N VAL A 27 -39.93 16.60 10.63
CA VAL A 27 -39.92 15.56 9.59
C VAL A 27 -38.69 15.75 8.67
N ILE A 28 -38.39 16.99 8.25
CA ILE A 28 -37.22 17.29 7.44
C ILE A 28 -35.93 16.92 8.19
N LEU A 29 -35.85 17.23 9.47
CA LEU A 29 -34.70 16.85 10.31
C LEU A 29 -34.56 15.34 10.43
N LEU A 30 -35.66 14.60 10.62
CA LEU A 30 -35.62 13.13 10.66
C LEU A 30 -35.18 12.51 9.33
N ILE A 31 -35.62 13.05 8.20
CA ILE A 31 -35.20 12.60 6.87
C ILE A 31 -33.69 12.91 6.66
N ALA A 32 -33.23 14.10 7.02
CA ALA A 32 -31.84 14.49 6.94
C ALA A 32 -30.95 13.62 7.84
N LEU A 33 -31.39 13.30 9.05
CA LEU A 33 -30.73 12.37 9.97
C LEU A 33 -30.62 10.98 9.37
N GLY A 34 -31.67 10.43 8.78
CA GLY A 34 -31.68 9.13 8.11
C GLY A 34 -30.69 9.09 6.94
N TRP A 35 -30.68 10.15 6.14
CA TRP A 35 -29.80 10.24 4.97
C TRP A 35 -28.32 10.31 5.33
N THR A 36 -27.97 11.08 6.37
CA THR A 36 -26.57 11.22 6.83
C THR A 36 -26.07 10.02 7.65
N SER A 37 -26.99 9.15 8.11
CA SER A 37 -26.64 7.95 8.87
C SER A 37 -26.23 6.76 8.02
N CYS A 38 -26.61 6.74 6.73
CA CYS A 38 -26.29 5.63 5.82
C CYS A 38 -24.96 5.89 5.09
N TYR A 39 -24.12 4.86 5.00
CA TYR A 39 -22.93 4.88 4.15
C TYR A 39 -22.65 3.50 3.58
N THR A 40 -21.91 3.45 2.46
CA THR A 40 -21.56 2.19 1.79
C THR A 40 -20.08 1.95 1.91
N VAL A 41 -19.70 0.73 2.30
CA VAL A 41 -18.32 0.22 2.28
C VAL A 41 -18.14 -0.62 1.03
N GLN A 42 -17.08 -0.35 0.27
CA GLN A 42 -16.77 -1.07 -0.98
C GLN A 42 -16.46 -2.54 -0.69
N ALA A 43 -16.71 -3.43 -1.68
CA ALA A 43 -16.55 -4.88 -1.54
C ALA A 43 -15.13 -5.33 -1.15
N GLU A 44 -14.12 -4.55 -1.53
CA GLU A 44 -12.69 -4.85 -1.27
C GLU A 44 -12.15 -4.20 0.01
N SER A 45 -13.02 -3.53 0.79
CA SER A 45 -12.63 -2.71 1.91
C SER A 45 -13.40 -3.07 3.17
N GLU A 46 -12.84 -2.72 4.31
CA GLU A 46 -13.52 -2.75 5.59
C GLU A 46 -13.55 -1.35 6.20
N GLY A 47 -14.60 -1.05 6.93
CA GLY A 47 -14.78 0.22 7.60
C GLY A 47 -14.41 0.12 9.08
N VAL A 48 -13.54 1.00 9.56
CA VAL A 48 -13.25 1.15 10.99
C VAL A 48 -14.07 2.30 11.53
N VAL A 49 -14.94 2.00 12.47
CA VAL A 49 -15.85 2.98 13.09
C VAL A 49 -15.27 3.44 14.41
N LEU A 50 -15.07 4.76 14.51
CA LEU A 50 -14.69 5.44 15.74
C LEU A 50 -15.89 6.21 16.29
N ARG A 51 -16.20 6.04 17.55
CA ARG A 51 -17.19 6.83 18.27
C ARG A 51 -16.49 7.78 19.23
N PHE A 52 -16.69 9.08 19.04
CA PHE A 52 -15.98 10.13 19.79
C PHE A 52 -14.46 9.93 19.81
N GLY A 53 -13.88 9.49 18.66
CA GLY A 53 -12.44 9.22 18.52
C GLY A 53 -11.94 7.89 19.13
N LYS A 54 -12.82 7.11 19.79
CA LYS A 54 -12.46 5.78 20.31
C LYS A 54 -12.89 4.70 19.34
N PHE A 55 -12.02 3.70 19.10
CA PHE A 55 -12.37 2.51 18.33
C PHE A 55 -13.62 1.83 18.89
N LEU A 56 -14.61 1.61 18.04
CA LEU A 56 -15.85 0.94 18.37
C LEU A 56 -15.90 -0.48 17.78
N LYS A 57 -15.80 -0.57 16.45
CA LYS A 57 -15.90 -1.83 15.72
C LYS A 57 -15.32 -1.71 14.31
N THR A 58 -14.99 -2.85 13.70
CA THR A 58 -14.78 -2.98 12.26
C THR A 58 -16.08 -3.46 11.62
N VAL A 59 -16.40 -2.96 10.43
CA VAL A 59 -17.62 -3.30 9.67
C VAL A 59 -17.24 -3.87 8.32
N GLU A 60 -17.99 -4.87 7.90
CA GLU A 60 -17.85 -5.54 6.61
C GLU A 60 -18.39 -4.68 5.46
N PRO A 61 -18.01 -5.03 4.19
CA PRO A 61 -18.55 -4.39 2.99
C PRO A 61 -20.06 -4.41 2.94
N GLY A 62 -20.65 -3.37 2.34
CA GLY A 62 -22.08 -3.24 2.15
C GLY A 62 -22.64 -1.96 2.73
N LEU A 63 -23.96 -1.90 2.86
CA LEU A 63 -24.69 -0.78 3.45
C LEU A 63 -24.55 -0.84 4.97
N GLN A 64 -24.01 0.21 5.55
CA GLN A 64 -23.78 0.32 6.99
C GLN A 64 -24.44 1.59 7.55
N PHE A 65 -24.68 1.59 8.85
CA PHE A 65 -25.26 2.72 9.57
C PHE A 65 -24.28 3.28 10.58
N LYS A 66 -24.22 4.62 10.64
CA LYS A 66 -23.42 5.37 11.60
C LYS A 66 -24.27 6.44 12.29
N LEU A 67 -23.88 6.85 13.49
CA LEU A 67 -24.50 7.98 14.14
C LEU A 67 -24.08 9.28 13.43
N PRO A 68 -25.07 10.15 13.10
CA PRO A 68 -24.83 11.42 12.44
C PRO A 68 -24.11 12.43 13.34
N PHE A 69 -23.90 13.67 12.85
CA PHE A 69 -23.27 14.80 13.56
C PHE A 69 -21.80 14.59 13.95
N GLY A 70 -21.07 13.70 13.25
CA GLY A 70 -19.67 13.46 13.56
C GLY A 70 -19.40 12.63 14.82
N ILE A 71 -20.47 12.07 15.43
CA ILE A 71 -20.35 11.16 16.58
C ILE A 71 -19.57 9.91 16.16
N ASP A 72 -19.98 9.29 15.04
CA ASP A 72 -19.28 8.17 14.43
C ASP A 72 -18.48 8.65 13.22
N GLN A 73 -17.18 8.44 13.26
CA GLN A 73 -16.27 8.63 12.13
C GLN A 73 -15.91 7.26 11.56
N VAL A 74 -15.90 7.15 10.24
CA VAL A 74 -15.60 5.89 9.54
C VAL A 74 -14.40 6.10 8.64
N THR A 75 -13.36 5.28 8.85
CA THR A 75 -12.21 5.19 7.95
C THR A 75 -12.31 3.89 7.18
N VAL A 76 -12.31 3.96 5.85
CA VAL A 76 -12.41 2.79 4.97
C VAL A 76 -11.01 2.41 4.52
N LEU A 77 -10.63 1.14 4.73
CA LEU A 77 -9.33 0.59 4.37
C LEU A 77 -9.49 -0.59 3.39
N PRO A 78 -8.65 -0.68 2.36
CA PRO A 78 -8.67 -1.78 1.39
C PRO A 78 -8.00 -3.04 1.97
N THR A 79 -8.75 -3.85 2.72
CA THR A 79 -8.24 -5.05 3.40
C THR A 79 -8.17 -6.28 2.48
N ARG A 80 -9.06 -6.34 1.50
CA ARG A 80 -9.16 -7.49 0.57
C ARG A 80 -8.37 -7.30 -0.71
N ARG A 81 -7.96 -6.07 -1.02
CA ARG A 81 -7.13 -5.76 -2.17
C ARG A 81 -5.65 -5.95 -1.83
N GLN A 82 -4.90 -6.57 -2.73
CA GLN A 82 -3.45 -6.64 -2.64
C GLN A 82 -2.85 -5.29 -3.04
N LEU A 83 -2.02 -4.75 -2.17
CA LEU A 83 -1.26 -3.53 -2.36
C LEU A 83 0.18 -3.89 -2.70
N LYS A 84 0.89 -3.01 -3.39
CA LYS A 84 2.30 -3.20 -3.73
C LYS A 84 3.12 -1.97 -3.34
N LEU A 85 4.34 -2.20 -2.88
CA LEU A 85 5.40 -1.21 -2.75
C LEU A 85 6.51 -1.57 -3.73
N GLU A 86 6.98 -0.58 -4.47
CA GLU A 86 8.08 -0.70 -5.42
C GLU A 86 9.31 -0.01 -4.83
N PHE A 87 10.48 -0.62 -4.99
CA PHE A 87 11.75 -0.17 -4.46
C PHE A 87 12.79 -0.07 -5.57
N GLY A 88 13.45 1.08 -5.65
CA GLY A 88 14.46 1.38 -6.66
C GLY A 88 13.90 1.73 -8.03
N PHE A 89 12.58 1.67 -8.22
CA PHE A 89 11.88 2.09 -9.42
C PHE A 89 10.44 2.48 -9.09
N VAL A 90 9.79 3.24 -9.98
CA VAL A 90 8.38 3.61 -9.85
C VAL A 90 7.67 3.37 -11.18
N THR A 91 6.59 2.60 -11.13
CA THR A 91 5.74 2.38 -12.31
C THR A 91 4.77 3.57 -12.45
N PRO A 92 4.69 4.24 -13.62
CA PRO A 92 3.71 5.30 -13.84
C PRO A 92 2.27 4.80 -13.62
N GLY A 93 1.47 5.58 -12.87
CA GLY A 93 0.07 5.23 -12.59
C GLY A 93 -0.12 4.26 -11.40
N TYR A 94 0.84 4.19 -10.49
CA TYR A 94 0.69 3.44 -9.25
C TYR A 94 -0.56 3.85 -8.46
N THR A 95 -1.17 2.89 -7.77
CA THR A 95 -2.43 3.08 -7.01
C THR A 95 -2.23 3.09 -5.50
N ASN A 96 -1.02 2.82 -5.02
CA ASN A 96 -0.72 2.82 -3.59
C ASN A 96 -0.31 4.22 -3.14
N VAL A 97 -1.03 4.75 -2.14
CA VAL A 97 -0.79 6.08 -1.56
C VAL A 97 0.58 6.17 -0.86
N ASP A 98 1.07 5.03 -0.36
CA ASP A 98 2.34 4.94 0.37
C ASP A 98 3.57 4.81 -0.57
N GLN A 99 3.35 4.79 -1.90
CA GLN A 99 4.42 4.76 -2.89
C GLN A 99 4.98 6.17 -3.10
N PRO A 100 6.30 6.41 -3.00
CA PRO A 100 6.92 7.67 -3.37
C PRO A 100 6.66 8.03 -4.84
N ALA A 101 6.59 9.32 -5.13
CA ALA A 101 6.34 9.80 -6.49
C ALA A 101 7.57 9.71 -7.41
N THR A 102 8.77 9.57 -6.85
CA THR A 102 10.05 9.52 -7.57
C THR A 102 10.86 8.31 -7.15
N ASP A 103 11.69 7.81 -8.07
CA ASP A 103 12.67 6.78 -7.79
C ASP A 103 13.63 7.24 -6.69
N VAL A 104 13.85 6.38 -5.72
CA VAL A 104 14.84 6.60 -4.68
C VAL A 104 16.05 5.74 -5.03
N GLU A 105 17.05 6.36 -5.67
CA GLU A 105 18.27 5.65 -6.14
C GLU A 105 19.03 5.00 -4.98
N GLU A 106 19.00 5.64 -3.82
CA GLU A 106 19.62 5.13 -2.59
C GLU A 106 19.01 3.81 -2.11
N GLU A 107 17.72 3.57 -2.36
CA GLU A 107 17.06 2.33 -1.97
C GLU A 107 17.59 1.11 -2.72
N ARG A 108 17.90 1.25 -4.00
CA ARG A 108 18.38 0.13 -4.83
C ARG A 108 19.85 -0.22 -4.58
N SER A 109 20.64 0.72 -4.06
CA SER A 109 22.06 0.51 -3.82
C SER A 109 22.28 -0.30 -2.54
N MET A 110 22.84 -1.50 -2.65
CA MET A 110 23.10 -2.41 -1.55
C MET A 110 24.51 -2.95 -1.59
N VAL A 111 25.03 -3.30 -0.41
CA VAL A 111 26.34 -3.93 -0.24
C VAL A 111 26.12 -5.40 0.11
N THR A 112 26.77 -6.28 -0.60
CA THR A 112 26.76 -7.73 -0.39
C THR A 112 27.74 -8.15 0.70
N GLY A 113 27.65 -9.39 1.18
CA GLY A 113 28.51 -9.92 2.26
C GLY A 113 29.98 -9.99 1.90
N ASP A 114 30.32 -10.06 0.61
CA ASP A 114 31.66 -9.99 0.07
C ASP A 114 32.12 -8.55 -0.28
N LEU A 115 31.41 -7.53 0.26
CA LEU A 115 31.69 -6.10 0.13
C LEU A 115 31.62 -5.55 -1.31
N ASN A 116 30.88 -6.20 -2.18
CA ASN A 116 30.58 -5.71 -3.51
C ASN A 116 29.28 -4.87 -3.50
N ALA A 117 29.17 -3.94 -4.44
CA ALA A 117 27.96 -3.16 -4.64
C ALA A 117 27.03 -3.87 -5.65
N ALA A 118 25.74 -3.94 -5.31
CA ALA A 118 24.69 -4.42 -6.21
C ALA A 118 23.53 -3.42 -6.24
N LEU A 119 22.97 -3.22 -7.44
CA LEU A 119 21.74 -2.46 -7.64
C LEU A 119 20.57 -3.45 -7.69
N VAL A 120 19.72 -3.39 -6.68
CA VAL A 120 18.62 -4.33 -6.49
C VAL A 120 17.29 -3.59 -6.55
N GLU A 121 16.42 -4.00 -7.47
CA GLU A 121 15.05 -3.51 -7.59
C GLU A 121 14.10 -4.64 -7.21
N TRP A 122 13.14 -4.33 -6.33
CA TRP A 122 12.18 -5.34 -5.88
C TRP A 122 10.78 -4.76 -5.64
N VAL A 123 9.83 -5.66 -5.53
CA VAL A 123 8.42 -5.35 -5.22
C VAL A 123 8.00 -6.16 -4.02
N VAL A 124 7.34 -5.50 -3.09
CA VAL A 124 6.67 -6.13 -1.94
C VAL A 124 5.17 -6.07 -2.16
N GLN A 125 4.52 -7.22 -2.14
CA GLN A 125 3.06 -7.33 -2.21
C GLN A 125 2.53 -7.64 -0.82
N TYR A 126 1.58 -6.85 -0.37
CA TYR A 126 1.02 -6.97 0.97
C TYR A 126 -0.47 -6.64 0.98
N ARG A 127 -1.13 -6.97 2.08
CA ARG A 127 -2.49 -6.54 2.37
C ARG A 127 -2.62 -6.12 3.83
N ILE A 128 -3.63 -5.32 4.13
CA ILE A 128 -3.99 -4.95 5.49
C ILE A 128 -4.78 -6.12 6.09
N ASP A 129 -4.22 -6.74 7.13
CA ASP A 129 -4.79 -7.93 7.79
C ASP A 129 -5.58 -7.55 9.04
N ASP A 130 -5.09 -6.58 9.82
CA ASP A 130 -5.77 -6.02 10.98
C ASP A 130 -5.91 -4.49 10.84
N PRO A 131 -7.09 -4.00 10.42
CA PRO A 131 -7.34 -2.57 10.24
C PRO A 131 -7.17 -1.75 11.52
N LYS A 132 -7.41 -2.35 12.68
CA LYS A 132 -7.24 -1.67 13.96
C LYS A 132 -5.77 -1.44 14.28
N GLN A 133 -4.92 -2.47 14.17
CA GLN A 133 -3.48 -2.33 14.36
C GLN A 133 -2.89 -1.33 13.37
N TYR A 134 -3.29 -1.43 12.10
CA TYR A 134 -2.83 -0.53 11.03
C TYR A 134 -3.11 0.94 11.32
N LEU A 135 -4.27 1.28 11.89
CA LEU A 135 -4.64 2.68 12.15
C LEU A 135 -4.14 3.24 13.49
N PHE A 136 -3.94 2.38 14.50
CA PHE A 136 -3.76 2.88 15.88
C PHE A 136 -2.46 2.48 16.55
N ASP A 137 -1.82 1.38 16.14
CA ASP A 137 -0.61 0.90 16.81
C ASP A 137 0.65 1.57 16.25
N VAL A 138 0.61 2.03 14.99
CA VAL A 138 1.74 2.71 14.32
C VAL A 138 1.28 4.02 13.69
N ARG A 139 2.10 5.07 13.81
CA ARG A 139 1.75 6.41 13.30
C ARG A 139 1.62 6.45 11.77
N ASN A 140 2.61 5.90 11.06
CA ASN A 140 2.68 5.86 9.59
C ASN A 140 2.98 4.42 9.14
N PRO A 141 1.99 3.53 9.11
CA PRO A 141 2.23 2.11 8.85
C PRO A 141 2.79 1.84 7.45
N GLY A 142 2.40 2.62 6.44
CA GLY A 142 2.93 2.50 5.09
C GLY A 142 4.42 2.82 5.02
N GLN A 143 4.84 3.96 5.57
CA GLN A 143 6.26 4.33 5.63
C GLN A 143 7.06 3.34 6.50
N THR A 144 6.52 2.94 7.64
CA THR A 144 7.17 1.94 8.51
C THR A 144 7.35 0.60 7.79
N LEU A 145 6.35 0.16 7.01
CA LEU A 145 6.48 -1.05 6.18
C LEU A 145 7.58 -0.89 5.12
N ARG A 146 7.70 0.31 4.54
CA ARG A 146 8.75 0.61 3.57
C ARG A 146 10.13 0.51 4.20
N ASP A 147 10.37 1.22 5.29
CA ASP A 147 11.64 1.23 6.02
C ASP A 147 12.04 -0.19 6.48
N LEU A 148 11.08 -0.94 6.97
CA LEU A 148 11.24 -2.32 7.42
C LEU A 148 11.56 -3.27 6.26
N SER A 149 10.91 -3.08 5.11
CA SER A 149 11.17 -3.88 3.90
C SER A 149 12.57 -3.64 3.37
N GLU A 150 13.02 -2.39 3.37
CA GLU A 150 14.37 -2.01 3.00
C GLU A 150 15.41 -2.62 3.95
N ALA A 151 15.20 -2.49 5.26
CA ALA A 151 16.09 -3.07 6.27
C ALA A 151 16.20 -4.59 6.15
N ALA A 152 15.06 -5.29 5.95
CA ALA A 152 15.03 -6.74 5.76
C ALA A 152 15.75 -7.18 4.49
N MET A 153 15.57 -6.45 3.38
CA MET A 153 16.27 -6.76 2.13
C MET A 153 17.77 -6.54 2.25
N ARG A 154 18.21 -5.42 2.85
CA ARG A 154 19.64 -5.16 3.11
C ARG A 154 20.27 -6.22 4.01
N GLU A 155 19.57 -6.71 5.03
CA GLU A 155 20.03 -7.79 5.90
C GLU A 155 20.24 -9.08 5.09
N VAL A 156 19.25 -9.49 4.29
CA VAL A 156 19.32 -10.72 3.51
C VAL A 156 20.40 -10.68 2.41
N ILE A 157 20.57 -9.54 1.75
CA ILE A 157 21.60 -9.37 0.71
C ILE A 157 23.00 -9.25 1.33
N GLY A 158 23.11 -8.60 2.49
CA GLY A 158 24.37 -8.45 3.22
C GLY A 158 24.97 -9.78 3.73
N ASP A 159 24.16 -10.82 3.81
CA ASP A 159 24.61 -12.17 4.16
C ASP A 159 24.98 -13.04 2.95
N ARG A 160 24.96 -12.49 1.72
CA ARG A 160 25.18 -13.22 0.47
C ARG A 160 26.29 -12.63 -0.36
N THR A 161 26.90 -13.48 -1.22
CA THR A 161 27.88 -13.01 -2.19
C THR A 161 27.21 -12.33 -3.39
N VAL A 162 27.94 -11.46 -4.09
CA VAL A 162 27.41 -10.78 -5.29
C VAL A 162 26.99 -11.77 -6.37
N ASP A 163 27.70 -12.88 -6.53
CA ASP A 163 27.37 -13.93 -7.49
C ASP A 163 26.04 -14.62 -7.16
N GLU A 164 25.78 -14.92 -5.88
CA GLU A 164 24.50 -15.46 -5.45
C GLU A 164 23.35 -14.47 -5.68
N VAL A 165 23.57 -13.20 -5.39
CA VAL A 165 22.53 -12.15 -5.55
C VAL A 165 22.18 -11.95 -7.03
N ILE A 166 23.15 -11.96 -7.94
CA ILE A 166 22.94 -11.68 -9.37
C ILE A 166 22.45 -12.91 -10.15
N THR A 167 22.90 -14.12 -9.77
CA THR A 167 22.69 -15.33 -10.59
C THR A 167 21.65 -16.29 -10.01
N ILE A 168 22.06 -17.14 -9.07
CA ILE A 168 21.30 -18.35 -8.66
C ILE A 168 20.48 -18.16 -7.38
N GLY A 169 20.83 -17.20 -6.54
CA GLY A 169 20.23 -17.03 -5.20
C GLY A 169 18.89 -16.30 -5.15
N ARG A 170 18.35 -15.92 -6.30
CA ARG A 170 17.18 -15.05 -6.41
C ARG A 170 15.96 -15.53 -5.64
N GLN A 171 15.60 -16.80 -5.82
CA GLN A 171 14.45 -17.40 -5.15
C GLN A 171 14.69 -17.51 -3.64
N ASP A 172 15.88 -17.88 -3.21
CA ASP A 172 16.22 -18.00 -1.79
C ASP A 172 16.23 -16.63 -1.10
N ILE A 173 16.66 -15.58 -1.80
CA ILE A 173 16.59 -14.19 -1.33
C ILE A 173 15.13 -13.76 -1.14
N GLU A 174 14.26 -14.02 -2.13
CA GLU A 174 12.84 -13.69 -2.06
C GLU A 174 12.15 -14.37 -0.87
N ILE A 175 12.42 -15.65 -0.64
CA ILE A 175 11.87 -16.43 0.47
C ILE A 175 12.41 -15.92 1.82
N SER A 176 13.71 -15.69 1.93
CA SER A 176 14.36 -15.21 3.15
C SER A 176 13.88 -13.79 3.51
N ALA A 177 13.81 -12.90 2.52
CA ALA A 177 13.31 -11.54 2.70
C ALA A 177 11.82 -11.54 3.11
N LEU A 178 10.98 -12.38 2.46
CA LEU A 178 9.58 -12.53 2.84
C LEU A 178 9.43 -12.96 4.30
N ALA A 179 10.15 -14.00 4.71
CA ALA A 179 10.10 -14.50 6.08
C ALA A 179 10.53 -13.41 7.09
N ARG A 180 11.60 -12.69 6.78
CA ARG A 180 12.12 -11.61 7.61
C ARG A 180 11.14 -10.42 7.72
N MET A 181 10.58 -10.00 6.59
CA MET A 181 9.58 -8.93 6.56
C MET A 181 8.31 -9.30 7.36
N GLN A 182 7.84 -10.54 7.23
CA GLN A 182 6.68 -11.04 7.99
C GLN A 182 6.96 -11.05 9.50
N GLU A 183 8.14 -11.50 9.92
CA GLU A 183 8.56 -11.47 11.32
C GLU A 183 8.55 -10.04 11.87
N LEU A 184 9.17 -9.11 11.15
CA LEU A 184 9.27 -7.71 11.56
C LEU A 184 7.89 -7.04 11.58
N ALA A 185 7.06 -7.23 10.55
CA ALA A 185 5.70 -6.68 10.49
C ALA A 185 4.85 -7.12 11.69
N LYS A 186 4.98 -8.40 12.08
CA LYS A 186 4.32 -8.95 13.26
C LYS A 186 4.89 -8.38 14.56
N ARG A 187 6.23 -8.28 14.68
CA ARG A 187 6.92 -7.74 15.85
C ARG A 187 6.51 -6.28 16.12
N TYR A 188 6.41 -5.46 15.09
CA TYR A 188 6.00 -4.06 15.18
C TYR A 188 4.49 -3.84 15.17
N LYS A 189 3.69 -4.90 15.08
CA LYS A 189 2.22 -4.86 15.05
C LYS A 189 1.68 -3.91 13.99
N LEU A 190 2.22 -3.99 12.78
CA LEU A 190 1.82 -3.11 11.68
C LEU A 190 0.39 -3.35 11.18
N GLY A 191 -0.24 -4.46 11.54
CA GLY A 191 -1.55 -4.84 11.03
C GLY A 191 -1.55 -5.20 9.54
N VAL A 192 -0.35 -5.48 8.96
CA VAL A 192 -0.18 -5.89 7.56
C VAL A 192 0.36 -7.30 7.48
N ARG A 193 0.00 -7.98 6.39
CA ARG A 193 0.57 -9.26 6.01
C ARG A 193 1.29 -9.12 4.68
N VAL A 194 2.58 -9.41 4.67
CA VAL A 194 3.36 -9.47 3.43
C VAL A 194 3.08 -10.82 2.78
N ASP A 195 2.56 -10.81 1.55
CA ASP A 195 2.18 -12.01 0.81
C ASP A 195 3.32 -12.50 -0.07
N GLN A 196 4.06 -11.59 -0.70
CA GLN A 196 5.14 -11.92 -1.64
C GLN A 196 6.19 -10.82 -1.69
N VAL A 197 7.43 -11.23 -1.84
CA VAL A 197 8.56 -10.39 -2.24
C VAL A 197 9.06 -10.90 -3.58
N GLN A 198 9.32 -10.00 -4.52
CA GLN A 198 9.79 -10.35 -5.85
C GLN A 198 10.93 -9.42 -6.27
N LEU A 199 12.07 -9.99 -6.59
CA LEU A 199 13.18 -9.27 -7.21
C LEU A 199 12.84 -8.97 -8.68
N LYS A 200 13.03 -7.72 -9.11
CA LYS A 200 12.81 -7.31 -10.51
C LYS A 200 14.12 -7.31 -11.28
N ASN A 201 15.01 -6.39 -10.97
CA ASN A 201 16.32 -6.29 -11.59
C ASN A 201 17.38 -6.36 -10.51
N VAL A 202 18.44 -7.10 -10.81
CA VAL A 202 19.64 -7.16 -9.99
C VAL A 202 20.82 -7.02 -10.93
N ASN A 203 21.54 -5.93 -10.79
CA ASN A 203 22.67 -5.60 -11.68
C ASN A 203 23.85 -5.08 -10.86
N PRO A 204 25.08 -5.30 -11.30
CA PRO A 204 26.22 -4.57 -10.76
C PRO A 204 26.12 -3.08 -11.18
N PRO A 205 26.75 -2.16 -10.44
CA PRO A 205 26.86 -0.75 -10.86
C PRO A 205 27.43 -0.61 -12.27
N ALA A 206 26.98 0.41 -13.01
CA ALA A 206 27.35 0.61 -14.43
C ALA A 206 28.86 0.68 -14.65
N GLU A 207 29.62 1.19 -13.70
CA GLU A 207 31.08 1.35 -13.75
C GLU A 207 31.82 0.01 -13.80
N VAL A 208 31.28 -1.04 -13.19
CA VAL A 208 31.91 -2.37 -13.12
C VAL A 208 31.20 -3.41 -13.99
N GLN A 209 30.10 -3.06 -14.63
CA GLN A 209 29.28 -3.97 -15.43
C GLN A 209 30.05 -4.60 -16.60
N ALA A 210 30.93 -3.83 -17.26
CA ALA A 210 31.76 -4.34 -18.36
C ALA A 210 32.73 -5.44 -17.88
N SER A 211 33.43 -5.20 -16.79
CA SER A 211 34.35 -6.18 -16.19
C SER A 211 33.64 -7.45 -15.70
N PHE A 212 32.46 -7.28 -15.12
CA PHE A 212 31.61 -8.40 -14.67
C PHE A 212 31.14 -9.27 -15.85
N ASN A 213 30.76 -8.66 -16.96
CA ASN A 213 30.40 -9.36 -18.18
C ASN A 213 31.61 -10.12 -18.81
N GLU A 214 32.80 -9.56 -18.74
CA GLU A 214 34.02 -10.24 -19.21
C GLU A 214 34.33 -11.48 -18.37
N VAL A 215 34.23 -11.41 -17.05
CA VAL A 215 34.43 -12.57 -16.16
C VAL A 215 33.40 -13.66 -16.47
N ASN A 216 32.10 -13.31 -16.58
CA ASN A 216 31.06 -14.27 -16.91
C ASN A 216 31.29 -14.93 -18.26
N LYS A 217 31.72 -14.16 -19.28
CA LYS A 217 32.07 -14.69 -20.59
C LYS A 217 33.23 -15.67 -20.52
N ALA A 218 34.32 -15.30 -19.82
CA ALA A 218 35.46 -16.17 -19.65
C ALA A 218 35.10 -17.48 -18.92
N GLN A 219 34.17 -17.42 -17.97
CA GLN A 219 33.70 -18.59 -17.25
C GLN A 219 32.88 -19.51 -18.17
N GLN A 220 31.99 -18.95 -18.99
CA GLN A 220 31.22 -19.69 -19.99
C GLN A 220 32.12 -20.32 -21.06
N ASP A 221 33.14 -19.58 -21.54
CA ASP A 221 34.08 -20.10 -22.52
C ASP A 221 34.87 -21.27 -21.93
N ARG A 222 35.28 -21.19 -20.66
CA ARG A 222 35.93 -22.29 -19.95
C ARG A 222 35.04 -23.52 -19.84
N GLU A 223 33.78 -23.35 -19.42
CA GLU A 223 32.81 -24.45 -19.30
C GLU A 223 32.54 -25.10 -20.66
N ASN A 224 32.40 -24.30 -21.72
CA ASN A 224 32.24 -24.79 -23.07
C ASN A 224 33.43 -25.61 -23.52
N ALA A 225 34.66 -25.15 -23.26
CA ALA A 225 35.87 -25.87 -23.59
C ALA A 225 35.97 -27.23 -22.86
N ILE A 226 35.59 -27.25 -21.57
CA ILE A 226 35.51 -28.50 -20.78
C ILE A 226 34.46 -29.47 -21.36
N ASN A 227 33.30 -28.96 -21.71
CA ASN A 227 32.24 -29.77 -22.28
C ASN A 227 32.57 -30.36 -23.64
N ILE A 228 33.24 -29.57 -24.51
CA ILE A 228 33.77 -30.05 -25.80
C ILE A 228 34.80 -31.15 -25.57
N ALA A 229 35.79 -30.91 -24.70
CA ALA A 229 36.81 -31.90 -24.42
C ALA A 229 36.29 -33.21 -23.83
N ASN A 230 35.24 -33.11 -22.98
CA ASN A 230 34.51 -34.28 -22.43
C ASN A 230 33.70 -35.00 -23.52
N GLY A 231 33.11 -34.26 -24.48
CA GLY A 231 32.42 -34.83 -25.63
C GLY A 231 33.39 -35.64 -26.51
N ASP A 232 34.52 -35.04 -26.91
CA ASP A 232 35.56 -35.68 -27.72
C ASP A 232 36.11 -36.95 -27.03
N TYR A 233 36.31 -36.88 -25.70
CA TYR A 233 36.76 -38.05 -24.93
C TYR A 233 35.73 -39.21 -24.92
N ASN A 234 34.44 -38.90 -24.86
CA ASN A 234 33.38 -39.93 -24.86
C ASN A 234 33.11 -40.50 -26.25
N GLU A 235 33.49 -39.84 -27.33
CA GLU A 235 33.37 -40.33 -28.72
C GLU A 235 34.58 -41.19 -29.19
N ALA A 236 35.70 -41.12 -28.49
CA ALA A 236 36.94 -41.88 -28.79
C ALA A 236 36.94 -43.26 -28.08
#